data_3342f92d9d65fcffd638c0ec2663af00
#
_entry.id   3342f92d9d65fcffd638c0ec2663af00
#
_cell.length_a   1.000
_cell.length_b   1.000
_cell.length_c   1.000
_cell.angle_alpha   90.00
_cell.angle_beta   90.00
_cell.angle_gamma   90.00
#
_symmetry.space_group_name_H-M   'P 1'
#
loop_
_entity.id
_entity.type
_entity.pdbx_description
1 polymer ?
#
loop_
_entity_poly.entity_id
_entity_poly.type
_entity_poly.pdbx_seq_one_letter_code
_entity_poly.pdbx_strand_id
1 'polypeptide(L)'
;VGRVHYDLSTDFFEAMLDPNMQYSCALFAEGDDLGSAQLRKLDWICERVRLRPSLRLLDIGCGWGGLARYAARHYGCQVVGITISREQFRYAQRWCRGSDVEIQLRDYREVTGRFDRVVSVGMVEHVGYKNYRTYMRTAARSLAEDGLFLCQGICGNFSRVHTDPWIERYIFPNSMLPSLARLTRAAEGVFIVEDVKNIGPNYDPTLLAWEKNFRSAWPRFADRYGERFRRMWRFYLLSCAGAFRARSLNVFSIVFSKEGSAIGSSVRDERQAVPSSRTAVLESIGNCAPCELHR
;
A
#
# COMPACT_ATOMS: atom_id res chain seq x y z
N VAL A 1 -6.43 3.61 15.39
CA VAL A 1 -5.30 4.07 14.56
C VAL A 1 -5.61 5.41 13.93
N GLY A 2 -6.81 5.62 13.33
CA GLY A 2 -7.15 6.84 12.59
C GLY A 2 -6.96 8.15 13.37
N ARG A 3 -7.30 8.20 14.66
CA ARG A 3 -7.27 9.43 15.46
C ARG A 3 -5.90 9.86 16.01
N VAL A 4 -4.86 9.07 15.91
CA VAL A 4 -3.55 9.41 16.50
C VAL A 4 -2.46 9.50 15.45
N HIS A 5 -2.40 8.57 14.52
CA HIS A 5 -1.33 8.51 13.53
C HIS A 5 -1.67 9.25 12.23
N TYR A 6 -2.90 9.09 11.73
CA TYR A 6 -3.35 9.74 10.49
C TYR A 6 -3.95 11.14 10.71
N ASP A 7 -4.00 11.62 11.96
CA ASP A 7 -4.31 13.02 12.29
C ASP A 7 -3.06 13.94 12.24
N LEU A 8 -1.87 13.39 11.90
CA LEU A 8 -0.76 14.22 11.46
C LEU A 8 -1.16 14.88 10.14
N SER A 9 -0.81 16.16 10.01
CA SER A 9 -1.23 16.93 8.84
C SER A 9 -0.73 16.34 7.53
N THR A 10 -1.52 16.47 6.47
CA THR A 10 -1.16 15.93 5.16
C THR A 10 0.15 16.53 4.62
N ASP A 11 0.42 17.84 4.88
CA ASP A 11 1.66 18.51 4.50
C ASP A 11 2.91 17.88 5.15
N PHE A 12 2.76 17.28 6.33
CA PHE A 12 3.82 16.52 6.98
C PHE A 12 4.16 15.25 6.18
N PHE A 13 3.14 14.51 5.73
CA PHE A 13 3.34 13.32 4.91
C PHE A 13 3.86 13.68 3.51
N GLU A 14 3.37 14.75 2.89
CA GLU A 14 3.89 15.25 1.60
C GLU A 14 5.38 15.58 1.66
N ALA A 15 5.84 16.13 2.79
CA ALA A 15 7.26 16.45 2.97
C ALA A 15 8.15 15.22 3.21
N MET A 16 7.60 14.10 3.64
CA MET A 16 8.32 12.89 3.98
C MET A 16 8.23 11.82 2.88
N LEU A 17 7.07 11.67 2.27
CA LEU A 17 6.80 10.62 1.29
C LEU A 17 7.31 10.99 -0.13
N ASP A 18 7.08 10.11 -1.08
CA ASP A 18 7.28 10.33 -2.50
C ASP A 18 6.13 11.15 -3.12
N PRO A 19 6.28 11.65 -4.36
CA PRO A 19 5.24 12.40 -5.05
C PRO A 19 3.91 11.65 -5.24
N ASN A 20 3.90 10.31 -5.15
CA ASN A 20 2.68 9.50 -5.22
C ASN A 20 2.09 9.18 -3.85
N MET A 21 2.58 9.83 -2.78
CA MET A 21 2.05 9.71 -1.42
C MET A 21 1.95 8.26 -0.93
N GLN A 22 2.99 7.46 -1.20
CA GLN A 22 3.01 6.05 -0.83
C GLN A 22 3.58 5.86 0.57
N TYR A 23 2.72 5.55 1.54
CA TYR A 23 3.13 5.22 2.92
C TYR A 23 3.21 3.70 3.12
N SER A 24 3.96 3.05 2.24
CA SER A 24 4.19 1.60 2.25
C SER A 24 5.55 1.26 1.63
N CYS A 25 5.99 0.02 1.78
CA CYS A 25 7.26 -0.47 1.26
C CYS A 25 7.40 -0.19 -0.25
N ALA A 26 8.47 0.46 -0.66
CA ALA A 26 8.86 0.65 -2.06
C ALA A 26 9.51 -0.62 -2.63
N LEU A 27 9.84 -0.63 -3.93
CA LEU A 27 10.64 -1.66 -4.59
C LEU A 27 11.84 -1.00 -5.24
N PHE A 28 13.01 -1.13 -4.60
CA PHE A 28 14.25 -0.55 -5.09
C PHE A 28 14.94 -1.45 -6.12
N ALA A 29 15.39 -0.85 -7.21
CA ALA A 29 16.44 -1.37 -8.06
C ALA A 29 17.73 -0.54 -7.84
N GLU A 30 18.83 -0.99 -8.44
CA GLU A 30 20.11 -0.27 -8.38
C GLU A 30 19.95 1.15 -8.96
N GLY A 31 20.40 2.15 -8.23
CA GLY A 31 20.31 3.56 -8.62
C GLY A 31 18.97 4.25 -8.37
N ASP A 32 17.94 3.55 -7.89
CA ASP A 32 16.64 4.16 -7.61
C ASP A 32 16.71 5.15 -6.43
N ASP A 33 16.04 6.28 -6.60
CA ASP A 33 15.57 7.11 -5.49
C ASP A 33 14.22 6.59 -4.95
N LEU A 34 13.68 7.25 -3.91
CA LEU A 34 12.40 6.86 -3.32
C LEU A 34 11.24 6.97 -4.33
N GLY A 35 11.23 8.02 -5.16
CA GLY A 35 10.18 8.24 -6.14
C GLY A 35 10.12 7.14 -7.18
N SER A 36 11.27 6.81 -7.78
CA SER A 36 11.44 5.74 -8.77
C SER A 36 11.08 4.37 -8.18
N ALA A 37 11.55 4.09 -6.95
CA ALA A 37 11.24 2.84 -6.25
C ALA A 37 9.74 2.69 -5.94
N GLN A 38 9.04 3.78 -5.61
CA GLN A 38 7.60 3.76 -5.38
C GLN A 38 6.80 3.61 -6.69
N LEU A 39 7.22 4.27 -7.77
CA LEU A 39 6.61 4.06 -9.09
C LEU A 39 6.75 2.60 -9.53
N ARG A 40 7.93 2.01 -9.38
CA ARG A 40 8.18 0.58 -9.65
C ARG A 40 7.25 -0.32 -8.84
N LYS A 41 7.03 -0.01 -7.57
CA LYS A 41 6.09 -0.76 -6.71
C LYS A 41 4.65 -0.65 -7.20
N LEU A 42 4.21 0.54 -7.61
CA LEU A 42 2.85 0.74 -8.13
C LEU A 42 2.64 -0.06 -9.42
N ASP A 43 3.59 0.00 -10.33
CA ASP A 43 3.56 -0.75 -11.59
C ASP A 43 3.53 -2.26 -11.33
N TRP A 44 4.44 -2.74 -10.50
CA TRP A 44 4.53 -4.14 -10.11
C TRP A 44 3.23 -4.69 -9.46
N ILE A 45 2.53 -3.89 -8.63
CA ILE A 45 1.23 -4.29 -8.08
C ILE A 45 0.20 -4.45 -9.18
N CYS A 46 0.12 -3.49 -10.11
CA CYS A 46 -0.81 -3.51 -11.24
C CYS A 46 -0.55 -4.71 -12.15
N GLU A 47 0.71 -5.01 -12.46
CA GLU A 47 1.11 -6.18 -13.25
C GLU A 47 0.72 -7.50 -12.56
N ARG A 48 0.95 -7.63 -11.26
CA ARG A 48 0.64 -8.86 -10.51
C ARG A 48 -0.85 -9.19 -10.47
N VAL A 49 -1.71 -8.18 -10.52
CA VAL A 49 -3.16 -8.40 -10.67
C VAL A 49 -3.59 -8.36 -12.14
N ARG A 50 -2.65 -8.33 -13.09
CA ARG A 50 -2.91 -8.29 -14.53
C ARG A 50 -3.92 -7.20 -14.90
N LEU A 51 -3.65 -6.00 -14.40
CA LEU A 51 -4.50 -4.85 -14.65
C LEU A 51 -4.41 -4.46 -16.12
N ARG A 52 -5.54 -4.13 -16.73
CA ARG A 52 -5.64 -3.74 -18.14
C ARG A 52 -6.81 -2.77 -18.32
N PRO A 53 -6.88 -2.08 -19.46
CA PRO A 53 -7.98 -1.14 -19.73
C PRO A 53 -9.36 -1.77 -19.53
N SER A 54 -10.31 -0.94 -19.12
CA SER A 54 -11.71 -1.28 -18.86
C SER A 54 -11.99 -2.19 -17.66
N LEU A 55 -10.98 -2.72 -16.97
CA LEU A 55 -11.20 -3.47 -15.72
C LEU A 55 -11.61 -2.53 -14.59
N ARG A 56 -12.44 -3.05 -13.68
CA ARG A 56 -12.83 -2.38 -12.44
C ARG A 56 -11.94 -2.86 -11.29
N LEU A 57 -11.22 -1.92 -10.67
CA LEU A 57 -10.35 -2.16 -9.53
C LEU A 57 -10.96 -1.63 -8.24
N LEU A 58 -10.95 -2.44 -7.18
CA LEU A 58 -11.19 -1.98 -5.81
C LEU A 58 -9.85 -1.84 -5.07
N ASP A 59 -9.57 -0.66 -4.52
CA ASP A 59 -8.41 -0.39 -3.65
C ASP A 59 -8.89 -0.26 -2.19
N ILE A 60 -8.67 -1.32 -1.39
CA ILE A 60 -9.10 -1.38 0.02
C ILE A 60 -8.02 -0.73 0.90
N GLY A 61 -8.32 0.45 1.42
CA GLY A 61 -7.36 1.25 2.17
C GLY A 61 -6.49 2.10 1.24
N CYS A 62 -7.12 2.82 0.32
CA CYS A 62 -6.44 3.57 -0.76
C CYS A 62 -5.53 4.72 -0.28
N GLY A 63 -5.51 5.02 1.02
CA GLY A 63 -4.71 6.12 1.55
C GLY A 63 -5.05 7.46 0.89
N TRP A 64 -4.04 8.18 0.43
CA TRP A 64 -4.22 9.44 -0.32
C TRP A 64 -4.56 9.25 -1.80
N GLY A 65 -4.80 8.01 -2.25
CA GLY A 65 -5.26 7.71 -3.60
C GLY A 65 -4.14 7.50 -4.64
N GLY A 66 -2.87 7.39 -4.20
CA GLY A 66 -1.75 7.29 -5.12
C GLY A 66 -1.79 6.06 -6.03
N LEU A 67 -2.05 4.87 -5.49
CA LEU A 67 -2.21 3.65 -6.28
C LEU A 67 -3.44 3.74 -7.20
N ALA A 68 -4.57 4.22 -6.67
CA ALA A 68 -5.81 4.37 -7.44
C ALA A 68 -5.60 5.28 -8.65
N ARG A 69 -4.99 6.46 -8.44
CA ARG A 69 -4.67 7.41 -9.51
C ARG A 69 -3.68 6.85 -10.53
N TYR A 70 -2.64 6.15 -10.06
CA TYR A 70 -1.66 5.50 -10.92
C TYR A 70 -2.33 4.45 -11.82
N ALA A 71 -3.11 3.56 -11.23
CA ALA A 71 -3.82 2.52 -11.96
C ALA A 71 -4.76 3.07 -13.04
N ALA A 72 -5.57 4.08 -12.69
CA ALA A 72 -6.47 4.69 -13.66
C ALA A 72 -5.72 5.35 -14.83
N ARG A 73 -4.63 6.07 -14.56
CA ARG A 73 -3.88 6.82 -15.59
C ARG A 73 -3.02 5.96 -16.48
N HIS A 74 -2.36 4.94 -15.91
CA HIS A 74 -1.37 4.14 -16.64
C HIS A 74 -1.93 2.84 -17.20
N TYR A 75 -3.02 2.34 -16.60
CA TYR A 75 -3.66 1.08 -17.02
C TYR A 75 -5.07 1.27 -17.60
N GLY A 76 -5.61 2.50 -17.58
CA GLY A 76 -6.93 2.80 -18.16
C GLY A 76 -8.09 2.05 -17.51
N CYS A 77 -7.97 1.69 -16.24
CA CYS A 77 -9.00 1.00 -15.49
C CYS A 77 -9.87 1.97 -14.67
N GLN A 78 -11.07 1.53 -14.32
CA GLN A 78 -11.96 2.23 -13.39
C GLN A 78 -11.60 1.84 -11.96
N VAL A 79 -11.37 2.79 -11.07
CA VAL A 79 -10.95 2.50 -9.71
C VAL A 79 -11.95 3.03 -8.69
N VAL A 80 -12.34 2.17 -7.75
CA VAL A 80 -13.00 2.56 -6.51
C VAL A 80 -12.00 2.43 -5.37
N GLY A 81 -11.59 3.55 -4.79
CA GLY A 81 -10.73 3.58 -3.61
C GLY A 81 -11.54 3.83 -2.34
N ILE A 82 -11.31 3.04 -1.30
CA ILE A 82 -11.98 3.22 -0.01
C ILE A 82 -10.99 3.53 1.10
N THR A 83 -11.37 4.44 2.00
CA THR A 83 -10.64 4.76 3.23
C THR A 83 -11.62 5.13 4.34
N ILE A 84 -11.23 4.94 5.61
CA ILE A 84 -11.98 5.40 6.79
C ILE A 84 -11.43 6.74 7.34
N SER A 85 -10.32 7.24 6.81
CA SER A 85 -9.74 8.52 7.21
C SER A 85 -10.38 9.66 6.42
N ARG A 86 -10.97 10.62 7.13
CA ARG A 86 -11.58 11.82 6.52
C ARG A 86 -10.53 12.70 5.83
N GLU A 87 -9.33 12.79 6.37
CA GLU A 87 -8.24 13.58 5.80
C GLU A 87 -7.75 12.97 4.49
N GLN A 88 -7.47 11.66 4.49
CA GLN A 88 -7.09 10.94 3.27
C GLN A 88 -8.19 11.02 2.20
N PHE A 89 -9.46 10.84 2.60
CA PHE A 89 -10.59 10.94 1.70
C PHE A 89 -10.65 12.31 0.99
N ARG A 90 -10.59 13.42 1.76
CA ARG A 90 -10.64 14.77 1.18
C ARG A 90 -9.48 15.05 0.23
N TYR A 91 -8.30 14.61 0.60
CA TYR A 91 -7.11 14.75 -0.23
C TYR A 91 -7.24 13.92 -1.52
N ALA A 92 -7.52 12.63 -1.39
CA ALA A 92 -7.64 11.71 -2.52
C ALA A 92 -8.73 12.14 -3.51
N GLN A 93 -9.88 12.61 -3.02
CA GLN A 93 -10.93 13.15 -3.89
C GLN A 93 -10.47 14.33 -4.75
N ARG A 94 -9.69 15.26 -4.16
CA ARG A 94 -9.16 16.39 -4.93
C ARG A 94 -8.07 15.95 -5.90
N TRP A 95 -7.18 15.10 -5.43
CA TRP A 95 -6.01 14.69 -6.20
C TRP A 95 -6.33 13.75 -7.38
N CYS A 96 -7.37 12.95 -7.25
CA CYS A 96 -7.84 12.04 -8.30
C CYS A 96 -8.80 12.70 -9.32
N ARG A 97 -9.13 14.00 -9.19
CA ARG A 97 -10.00 14.68 -10.14
C ARG A 97 -9.47 14.56 -11.57
N GLY A 98 -10.37 14.30 -12.52
CA GLY A 98 -10.02 14.11 -13.94
C GLY A 98 -9.37 12.75 -14.25
N SER A 99 -9.37 11.83 -13.30
CA SER A 99 -9.03 10.42 -13.51
C SER A 99 -10.28 9.57 -13.29
N ASP A 100 -10.33 8.37 -13.86
CA ASP A 100 -11.46 7.43 -13.66
C ASP A 100 -11.36 6.74 -12.29
N VAL A 101 -11.44 7.56 -11.24
CA VAL A 101 -11.28 7.16 -9.83
C VAL A 101 -12.41 7.73 -9.00
N GLU A 102 -13.16 6.86 -8.34
CA GLU A 102 -14.11 7.19 -7.29
C GLU A 102 -13.51 6.91 -5.92
N ILE A 103 -13.43 7.91 -5.05
CA ILE A 103 -12.97 7.74 -3.66
C ILE A 103 -14.18 7.76 -2.72
N GLN A 104 -14.27 6.77 -1.83
CA GLN A 104 -15.36 6.63 -0.88
C GLN A 104 -14.84 6.61 0.57
N LEU A 105 -15.49 7.39 1.43
CA LEU A 105 -15.29 7.29 2.90
C LEU A 105 -16.12 6.12 3.41
N ARG A 106 -15.53 4.93 3.46
CA ARG A 106 -16.26 3.69 3.72
C ARG A 106 -15.40 2.65 4.43
N ASP A 107 -16.02 1.90 5.36
CA ASP A 107 -15.42 0.71 5.94
C ASP A 107 -15.42 -0.45 4.91
N TYR A 108 -14.36 -1.23 4.87
CA TYR A 108 -14.24 -2.33 3.91
C TYR A 108 -15.37 -3.37 4.05
N ARG A 109 -15.94 -3.54 5.24
CA ARG A 109 -17.06 -4.46 5.51
C ARG A 109 -18.35 -4.08 4.80
N GLU A 110 -18.49 -2.80 4.45
CA GLU A 110 -19.66 -2.20 3.82
C GLU A 110 -19.53 -2.10 2.30
N VAL A 111 -18.44 -2.60 1.73
CA VAL A 111 -18.25 -2.60 0.27
C VAL A 111 -19.32 -3.44 -0.40
N THR A 112 -19.92 -2.87 -1.44
CA THR A 112 -20.91 -3.48 -2.32
C THR A 112 -20.42 -3.45 -3.76
N GLY A 113 -20.96 -4.33 -4.60
CA GLY A 113 -20.59 -4.44 -6.00
C GLY A 113 -19.51 -5.49 -6.23
N ARG A 114 -19.21 -5.73 -7.52
CA ARG A 114 -18.18 -6.66 -7.96
C ARG A 114 -17.11 -5.93 -8.77
N PHE A 115 -15.87 -6.37 -8.59
CA PHE A 115 -14.67 -5.81 -9.19
C PHE A 115 -13.86 -6.92 -9.84
N ASP A 116 -13.27 -6.63 -10.98
CA ASP A 116 -12.42 -7.60 -11.68
C ASP A 116 -11.11 -7.83 -10.91
N ARG A 117 -10.66 -6.81 -10.19
CA ARG A 117 -9.43 -6.84 -9.40
C ARG A 117 -9.66 -6.17 -8.05
N VAL A 118 -9.04 -6.73 -7.03
CA VAL A 118 -9.02 -6.13 -5.67
C VAL A 118 -7.56 -6.00 -5.24
N VAL A 119 -7.20 -4.86 -4.68
CA VAL A 119 -5.88 -4.65 -4.06
C VAL A 119 -6.06 -4.11 -2.65
N SER A 120 -5.13 -4.45 -1.78
CA SER A 120 -5.07 -3.89 -0.43
C SER A 120 -3.62 -3.86 0.04
N VAL A 121 -3.08 -2.67 0.26
CA VAL A 121 -1.66 -2.44 0.54
C VAL A 121 -1.50 -1.69 1.86
N GLY A 122 -0.85 -2.32 2.86
CA GLY A 122 -0.61 -1.69 4.17
C GLY A 122 -1.88 -1.49 5.00
N MET A 123 -2.90 -2.32 4.81
CA MET A 123 -4.18 -2.23 5.49
C MET A 123 -4.41 -3.40 6.45
N VAL A 124 -3.91 -4.58 6.13
CA VAL A 124 -4.16 -5.82 6.89
C VAL A 124 -3.65 -5.72 8.33
N GLU A 125 -2.66 -4.89 8.60
CA GLU A 125 -2.11 -4.58 9.92
C GLU A 125 -3.14 -3.91 10.84
N HIS A 126 -4.19 -3.30 10.26
CA HIS A 126 -5.26 -2.59 10.98
C HIS A 126 -6.55 -3.40 11.11
N VAL A 127 -6.62 -4.58 10.50
CA VAL A 127 -7.80 -5.46 10.52
C VAL A 127 -7.96 -6.16 11.87
N GLY A 128 -6.84 -6.57 12.48
CA GLY A 128 -6.82 -7.36 13.72
C GLY A 128 -7.15 -8.84 13.52
N TYR A 129 -6.52 -9.71 14.32
CA TYR A 129 -6.53 -11.16 14.08
C TYR A 129 -7.92 -11.81 14.09
N LYS A 130 -8.86 -11.28 14.87
CA LYS A 130 -10.24 -11.79 14.94
C LYS A 130 -11.02 -11.54 13.64
N ASN A 131 -10.59 -10.59 12.84
CA ASN A 131 -11.29 -10.13 11.65
C ASN A 131 -10.66 -10.59 10.32
N TYR A 132 -9.47 -11.25 10.32
CA TYR A 132 -8.83 -11.66 9.06
C TYR A 132 -9.72 -12.53 8.19
N ARG A 133 -10.49 -13.46 8.79
CA ARG A 133 -11.45 -14.28 8.03
C ARG A 133 -12.57 -13.45 7.41
N THR A 134 -13.10 -12.48 8.13
CA THR A 134 -14.12 -11.55 7.64
C THR A 134 -13.55 -10.70 6.50
N TYR A 135 -12.32 -10.23 6.65
CA TYR A 135 -11.62 -9.47 5.63
C TYR A 135 -11.44 -10.27 4.33
N MET A 136 -10.97 -11.51 4.40
CA MET A 136 -10.84 -12.40 3.24
C MET A 136 -12.20 -12.66 2.57
N ARG A 137 -13.25 -12.94 3.35
CA ARG A 137 -14.61 -13.13 2.83
C ARG A 137 -15.16 -11.87 2.17
N THR A 138 -14.86 -10.70 2.70
CA THR A 138 -15.30 -9.43 2.09
C THR A 138 -14.59 -9.19 0.76
N ALA A 139 -13.28 -9.42 0.69
CA ALA A 139 -12.55 -9.34 -0.57
C ALA A 139 -13.11 -10.34 -1.60
N ALA A 140 -13.38 -11.59 -1.20
CA ALA A 140 -13.95 -12.61 -2.08
C ALA A 140 -15.36 -12.24 -2.59
N ARG A 141 -16.21 -11.71 -1.71
CA ARG A 141 -17.56 -11.26 -2.10
C ARG A 141 -17.51 -10.12 -3.12
N SER A 142 -16.53 -9.24 -2.99
CA SER A 142 -16.33 -8.10 -3.89
C SER A 142 -15.60 -8.45 -5.19
N LEU A 143 -14.98 -9.62 -5.27
CA LEU A 143 -14.21 -10.07 -6.43
C LEU A 143 -15.07 -10.80 -7.43
N ALA A 144 -14.89 -10.56 -8.74
CA ALA A 144 -15.46 -11.34 -9.83
C ALA A 144 -14.95 -12.79 -9.77
N GLU A 145 -15.62 -13.74 -10.49
CA GLU A 145 -15.26 -15.16 -10.41
C GLU A 145 -13.85 -15.43 -10.94
N ASP A 146 -13.46 -14.76 -12.03
CA ASP A 146 -12.13 -14.82 -12.64
C ASP A 146 -11.20 -13.69 -12.15
N GLY A 147 -11.51 -13.11 -11.00
CA GLY A 147 -10.79 -11.98 -10.44
C GLY A 147 -9.52 -12.37 -9.70
N LEU A 148 -8.62 -11.39 -9.52
CA LEU A 148 -7.43 -11.51 -8.66
C LEU A 148 -7.49 -10.52 -7.52
N PHE A 149 -7.11 -10.99 -6.33
CA PHE A 149 -6.96 -10.19 -5.13
C PHE A 149 -5.50 -10.16 -4.69
N LEU A 150 -4.89 -8.97 -4.60
CA LEU A 150 -3.56 -8.78 -4.03
C LEU A 150 -3.67 -8.20 -2.62
N CYS A 151 -3.13 -8.91 -1.64
CA CYS A 151 -2.98 -8.44 -0.27
C CYS A 151 -1.50 -8.27 0.04
N GLN A 152 -1.09 -7.04 0.35
CA GLN A 152 0.28 -6.73 0.75
C GLN A 152 0.29 -6.10 2.13
N GLY A 153 1.14 -6.60 3.03
CA GLY A 153 1.26 -6.05 4.36
C GLY A 153 2.51 -6.50 5.10
N ILE A 154 2.82 -5.78 6.18
CA ILE A 154 3.88 -6.12 7.10
C ILE A 154 3.49 -7.37 7.87
N CYS A 155 4.40 -8.32 7.94
CA CYS A 155 4.21 -9.57 8.68
C CYS A 155 5.37 -9.83 9.63
N GLY A 156 5.04 -10.35 10.81
CA GLY A 156 6.03 -10.95 11.71
C GLY A 156 6.34 -12.39 11.31
N ASN A 157 7.48 -12.91 11.78
CA ASN A 157 7.87 -14.32 11.60
C ASN A 157 7.01 -15.28 12.42
N PHE A 158 6.33 -14.78 13.44
CA PHE A 158 5.52 -15.57 14.36
C PHE A 158 4.10 -15.01 14.48
N SER A 159 3.14 -15.89 14.72
CA SER A 159 1.76 -15.51 15.03
C SER A 159 1.65 -14.95 16.44
N ARG A 160 1.60 -13.64 16.57
CA ARG A 160 1.43 -12.92 17.85
C ARG A 160 0.05 -12.30 17.91
N VAL A 161 -0.42 -11.94 19.11
CA VAL A 161 -1.70 -11.25 19.33
C VAL A 161 -1.51 -9.81 19.84
N HIS A 162 -0.26 -9.39 20.01
CA HIS A 162 0.12 -8.04 20.42
C HIS A 162 1.21 -7.51 19.50
N THR A 163 1.21 -6.20 19.26
CA THR A 163 2.32 -5.52 18.60
C THR A 163 3.37 -5.10 19.64
N ASP A 164 4.46 -4.50 19.20
CA ASP A 164 5.44 -3.91 20.09
C ASP A 164 4.78 -2.81 20.95
N PRO A 165 4.94 -2.81 22.30
CA PRO A 165 4.24 -1.89 23.20
C PRO A 165 4.56 -0.42 22.93
N TRP A 166 5.77 -0.10 22.47
CA TRP A 166 6.16 1.26 22.13
C TRP A 166 5.48 1.72 20.83
N ILE A 167 5.48 0.87 19.80
CA ILE A 167 4.78 1.12 18.52
C ILE A 167 3.28 1.27 18.76
N GLU A 168 2.68 0.39 19.58
CA GLU A 168 1.26 0.46 19.92
C GLU A 168 0.91 1.77 20.63
N ARG A 169 1.74 2.20 21.57
CA ARG A 169 1.46 3.38 22.38
C ARG A 169 1.65 4.69 21.60
N TYR A 170 2.68 4.78 20.77
CA TYR A 170 3.12 6.09 20.21
C TYR A 170 2.87 6.25 18.72
N ILE A 171 2.76 5.16 17.95
CA ILE A 171 2.70 5.22 16.49
C ILE A 171 1.40 4.64 15.96
N PHE A 172 1.14 3.37 16.17
CA PHE A 172 -0.03 2.66 15.62
C PHE A 172 -0.88 2.00 16.71
N PRO A 173 -1.69 2.75 17.45
CA PRO A 173 -2.59 2.17 18.46
C PRO A 173 -3.53 1.14 17.84
N ASN A 174 -3.68 -0.01 18.51
CA ASN A 174 -4.51 -1.14 18.07
C ASN A 174 -4.09 -1.75 16.70
N SER A 175 -2.87 -1.52 16.24
CA SER A 175 -2.34 -2.25 15.10
C SER A 175 -1.86 -3.63 15.53
N MET A 176 -1.83 -4.56 14.59
CA MET A 176 -1.29 -5.88 14.84
C MET A 176 -0.72 -6.48 13.55
N LEU A 177 0.52 -6.92 13.64
CA LEU A 177 1.17 -7.56 12.50
C LEU A 177 0.74 -9.04 12.40
N PRO A 178 0.14 -9.46 11.28
CA PRO A 178 -0.09 -10.87 11.01
C PRO A 178 1.22 -11.63 10.81
N SER A 179 1.17 -12.95 10.87
CA SER A 179 2.13 -13.82 10.20
C SER A 179 1.58 -14.29 8.86
N LEU A 180 2.46 -14.72 7.96
CA LEU A 180 2.03 -15.36 6.70
C LEU A 180 1.07 -16.52 6.96
N ALA A 181 1.39 -17.38 7.95
CA ALA A 181 0.53 -18.50 8.35
C ALA A 181 -0.88 -18.08 8.77
N ARG A 182 -1.04 -16.92 9.42
CA ARG A 182 -2.37 -16.41 9.78
C ARG A 182 -3.16 -15.92 8.57
N LEU A 183 -2.50 -15.27 7.64
CA LEU A 183 -3.14 -14.78 6.42
C LEU A 183 -3.60 -15.93 5.54
N THR A 184 -2.75 -16.94 5.32
CA THR A 184 -3.10 -18.12 4.51
C THR A 184 -4.19 -18.95 5.19
N ARG A 185 -4.14 -19.16 6.51
CA ARG A 185 -5.25 -19.80 7.26
C ARG A 185 -6.56 -19.02 7.14
N ALA A 186 -6.52 -17.70 7.16
CA ALA A 186 -7.73 -16.89 6.96
C ALA A 186 -8.29 -16.98 5.55
N ALA A 187 -7.47 -17.29 4.56
CA ALA A 187 -7.85 -17.49 3.17
C ALA A 187 -8.35 -18.92 2.85
N GLU A 188 -8.04 -19.92 3.70
CA GLU A 188 -8.39 -21.33 3.49
C GLU A 188 -9.89 -21.52 3.20
N GLY A 189 -10.24 -22.22 2.10
CA GLY A 189 -11.62 -22.40 1.64
C GLY A 189 -12.35 -21.11 1.24
N VAL A 190 -11.61 -19.99 1.03
CA VAL A 190 -12.13 -18.74 0.47
C VAL A 190 -11.38 -18.39 -0.81
N PHE A 191 -10.08 -18.64 -0.82
CA PHE A 191 -9.18 -18.31 -1.93
C PHE A 191 -8.15 -19.40 -2.15
N ILE A 192 -7.67 -19.47 -3.37
CA ILE A 192 -6.43 -20.15 -3.74
C ILE A 192 -5.29 -19.14 -3.65
N VAL A 193 -4.16 -19.56 -3.10
CA VAL A 193 -2.92 -18.75 -3.08
C VAL A 193 -2.19 -18.99 -4.38
N GLU A 194 -2.12 -17.97 -5.24
CA GLU A 194 -1.48 -18.07 -6.56
C GLU A 194 0.01 -17.75 -6.52
N ASP A 195 0.37 -16.73 -5.75
CA ASP A 195 1.78 -16.31 -5.63
C ASP A 195 2.02 -15.60 -4.29
N VAL A 196 3.23 -15.78 -3.75
CA VAL A 196 3.70 -15.13 -2.53
C VAL A 196 5.09 -14.57 -2.76
N LYS A 197 5.24 -13.26 -2.60
CA LYS A 197 6.53 -12.56 -2.67
C LYS A 197 6.84 -11.88 -1.36
N ASN A 198 8.07 -12.07 -0.87
CA ASN A 198 8.58 -11.33 0.26
C ASN A 198 9.44 -10.16 -0.24
N ILE A 199 8.94 -8.95 -0.07
CA ILE A 199 9.61 -7.70 -0.45
C ILE A 199 10.20 -6.96 0.76
N GLY A 200 10.16 -7.55 1.93
CA GLY A 200 10.59 -6.96 3.21
C GLY A 200 11.97 -6.28 3.20
N PRO A 201 13.00 -6.82 2.51
CA PRO A 201 14.30 -6.16 2.40
C PRO A 201 14.24 -4.72 1.85
N ASN A 202 13.25 -4.40 1.03
CA ASN A 202 13.06 -3.05 0.48
C ASN A 202 12.52 -2.04 1.50
N TYR A 203 12.02 -2.49 2.64
CA TYR A 203 11.50 -1.55 3.63
C TYR A 203 12.62 -0.82 4.40
N ASP A 204 13.77 -1.43 4.60
CA ASP A 204 14.92 -0.75 5.20
C ASP A 204 15.29 0.51 4.40
N PRO A 205 15.63 0.46 3.11
CA PRO A 205 15.92 1.67 2.33
C PRO A 205 14.71 2.61 2.21
N THR A 206 13.48 2.12 2.19
CA THR A 206 12.28 2.96 2.20
C THR A 206 12.21 3.83 3.47
N LEU A 207 12.39 3.22 4.64
CA LEU A 207 12.33 3.92 5.93
C LEU A 207 13.50 4.90 6.11
N LEU A 208 14.69 4.56 5.61
CA LEU A 208 15.84 5.46 5.60
C LEU A 208 15.61 6.66 4.68
N ALA A 209 14.97 6.47 3.53
CA ALA A 209 14.60 7.56 2.64
C ALA A 209 13.57 8.49 3.30
N TRP A 210 12.55 7.93 3.97
CA TRP A 210 11.60 8.73 4.74
C TRP A 210 12.27 9.49 5.89
N GLU A 211 13.23 8.89 6.62
CA GLU A 211 13.98 9.59 7.67
C GLU A 211 14.80 10.75 7.10
N LYS A 212 15.46 10.54 5.98
CA LYS A 212 16.21 11.59 5.28
C LYS A 212 15.31 12.77 4.90
N ASN A 213 14.17 12.49 4.28
CA ASN A 213 13.20 13.52 3.88
C ASN A 213 12.62 14.25 5.12
N PHE A 214 12.20 13.50 6.14
CA PHE A 214 11.70 14.05 7.40
C PHE A 214 12.72 14.98 8.03
N ARG A 215 13.98 14.57 8.13
CA ARG A 215 15.06 15.37 8.71
C ARG A 215 15.28 16.67 7.93
N SER A 216 15.26 16.60 6.61
CA SER A 216 15.41 17.76 5.74
C SER A 216 14.24 18.74 5.85
N ALA A 217 13.02 18.22 6.00
CA ALA A 217 11.81 19.03 6.13
C ALA A 217 11.54 19.52 7.54
N TRP A 218 12.24 18.99 8.56
CA TRP A 218 11.98 19.25 9.98
C TRP A 218 11.87 20.74 10.35
N PRO A 219 12.72 21.67 9.83
CA PRO A 219 12.59 23.09 10.18
C PRO A 219 11.19 23.68 9.94
N ARG A 220 10.43 23.17 8.97
CA ARG A 220 9.05 23.59 8.65
C ARG A 220 8.03 23.15 9.71
N PHE A 221 8.36 22.17 10.52
CA PHE A 221 7.44 21.51 11.45
C PHE A 221 7.85 21.64 12.92
N ALA A 222 9.03 22.18 13.19
CA ALA A 222 9.62 22.24 14.53
C ALA A 222 8.71 22.93 15.56
N ASP A 223 8.14 24.08 15.22
CA ASP A 223 7.25 24.85 16.10
C ASP A 223 5.91 24.14 16.33
N ARG A 224 5.42 23.40 15.34
CA ARG A 224 4.13 22.68 15.42
C ARG A 224 4.21 21.43 16.28
N TYR A 225 5.30 20.66 16.17
CA TYR A 225 5.38 19.34 16.79
C TYR A 225 6.40 19.24 17.93
N GLY A 226 7.41 20.07 17.96
CA GLY A 226 8.43 20.12 19.01
C GLY A 226 9.44 18.96 19.00
N GLU A 227 10.52 19.13 19.77
CA GLU A 227 11.68 18.21 19.76
C GLU A 227 11.35 16.79 20.26
N ARG A 228 10.36 16.65 21.16
CA ARG A 228 9.92 15.32 21.61
C ARG A 228 9.35 14.50 20.45
N PHE A 229 8.53 15.10 19.60
CA PHE A 229 7.98 14.45 18.41
C PHE A 229 9.09 14.10 17.41
N ARG A 230 10.03 15.00 17.17
CA ARG A 230 11.17 14.75 16.28
C ARG A 230 11.94 13.51 16.70
N ARG A 231 12.31 13.38 17.98
CA ARG A 231 13.02 12.21 18.49
C ARG A 231 12.19 10.93 18.38
N MET A 232 10.91 11.00 18.73
CA MET A 232 9.98 9.88 18.64
C MET A 232 9.83 9.39 17.20
N TRP A 233 9.64 10.31 16.26
CA TRP A 233 9.45 9.94 14.84
C TRP A 233 10.71 9.34 14.22
N ARG A 234 11.87 9.91 14.49
CA ARG A 234 13.14 9.34 14.06
C ARG A 234 13.40 7.96 14.67
N PHE A 235 13.12 7.79 15.95
CA PHE A 235 13.24 6.49 16.61
C PHE A 235 12.34 5.46 15.94
N TYR A 236 11.09 5.81 15.64
CA TYR A 236 10.17 4.95 14.88
C TYR A 236 10.78 4.52 13.54
N LEU A 237 11.17 5.45 12.69
CA LEU A 237 11.66 5.15 11.35
C LEU A 237 12.93 4.28 11.40
N LEU A 238 13.89 4.64 12.24
CA LEU A 238 15.18 3.95 12.33
C LEU A 238 15.07 2.58 13.00
N SER A 239 14.24 2.44 14.05
CA SER A 239 14.03 1.14 14.70
C SER A 239 13.31 0.15 13.77
N CYS A 240 12.32 0.63 13.01
CA CYS A 240 11.66 -0.18 11.99
C CYS A 240 12.63 -0.57 10.86
N ALA A 241 13.49 0.35 10.38
CA ALA A 241 14.52 0.03 9.39
C ALA A 241 15.45 -1.08 9.89
N GLY A 242 15.90 -0.98 11.15
CA GLY A 242 16.69 -2.03 11.80
C GLY A 242 15.96 -3.37 11.89
N ALA A 243 14.68 -3.39 12.20
CA ALA A 243 13.88 -4.61 12.28
C ALA A 243 13.73 -5.31 10.92
N PHE A 244 13.55 -4.56 9.83
CA PHE A 244 13.53 -5.13 8.47
C PHE A 244 14.91 -5.61 8.02
N ARG A 245 15.97 -4.86 8.31
CA ARG A 245 17.37 -5.26 8.03
C ARG A 245 17.74 -6.55 8.75
N ALA A 246 17.35 -6.67 10.02
CA ALA A 246 17.54 -7.87 10.83
C ALA A 246 16.59 -9.03 10.46
N ARG A 247 15.69 -8.85 9.47
CA ARG A 247 14.69 -9.85 9.07
C ARG A 247 13.74 -10.28 10.21
N SER A 248 13.61 -9.45 11.24
CA SER A 248 12.61 -9.65 12.30
C SER A 248 11.19 -9.34 11.81
N LEU A 249 11.07 -8.48 10.81
CA LEU A 249 9.86 -8.16 10.09
C LEU A 249 10.04 -8.44 8.58
N ASN A 250 8.92 -8.72 7.92
CA ASN A 250 8.83 -8.95 6.49
C ASN A 250 7.66 -8.16 5.91
N VAL A 251 7.63 -8.04 4.57
CA VAL A 251 6.45 -7.61 3.83
C VAL A 251 6.09 -8.70 2.85
N PHE A 252 4.93 -9.29 3.02
CA PHE A 252 4.43 -10.24 2.04
C PHE A 252 3.39 -9.58 1.14
N SER A 253 3.55 -9.82 -0.15
CA SER A 253 2.55 -9.52 -1.17
C SER A 253 2.04 -10.86 -1.70
N ILE A 254 0.76 -11.13 -1.47
CA ILE A 254 0.10 -12.40 -1.78
C ILE A 254 -0.95 -12.14 -2.83
N VAL A 255 -0.95 -12.92 -3.91
CA VAL A 255 -2.00 -12.91 -4.92
C VAL A 255 -2.91 -14.11 -4.69
N PHE A 256 -4.19 -13.85 -4.72
CA PHE A 256 -5.24 -14.81 -4.51
C PHE A 256 -6.19 -14.85 -5.73
N SER A 257 -6.76 -16.01 -6.00
CA SER A 257 -7.90 -16.22 -6.91
C SER A 257 -9.01 -16.96 -6.21
N LYS A 258 -10.22 -16.98 -6.80
CA LYS A 258 -11.27 -17.88 -6.35
C LYS A 258 -11.05 -19.30 -6.90
N GLU A 259 -11.60 -20.28 -6.22
CA GLU A 259 -11.63 -21.67 -6.72
C GLU A 259 -12.32 -21.73 -8.09
N GLY A 260 -11.75 -22.50 -9.01
CA GLY A 260 -12.26 -22.61 -10.38
C GLY A 260 -11.89 -21.45 -11.33
N SER A 261 -11.09 -20.48 -10.86
CA SER A 261 -10.60 -19.40 -11.73
C SER A 261 -9.64 -19.94 -12.80
N ALA A 262 -9.93 -19.67 -14.08
CA ALA A 262 -9.05 -20.01 -15.20
C ALA A 262 -7.72 -19.24 -15.22
N ILE A 263 -7.60 -18.17 -14.42
CA ILE A 263 -6.41 -17.30 -14.39
C ILE A 263 -5.21 -18.00 -13.75
N GLY A 264 -5.44 -18.90 -12.78
CA GLY A 264 -4.35 -19.62 -12.10
C GLY A 264 -3.52 -20.52 -13.03
N SER A 265 -4.07 -21.01 -14.12
CA SER A 265 -3.37 -21.87 -15.07
C SER A 265 -2.32 -21.13 -15.92
N SER A 266 -2.43 -19.83 -16.12
CA SER A 266 -1.57 -19.02 -16.98
C SER A 266 -0.43 -18.30 -16.21
N VAL A 267 -0.34 -18.44 -14.89
CA VAL A 267 0.76 -17.86 -14.08
C VAL A 267 2.12 -18.49 -14.41
N ARG A 268 2.12 -19.64 -15.10
CA ARG A 268 3.36 -20.41 -15.38
C ARG A 268 4.17 -19.89 -16.57
N ASP A 269 3.58 -19.12 -17.49
CA ASP A 269 4.22 -18.82 -18.79
C ASP A 269 4.98 -17.50 -18.89
N GLU A 270 4.87 -16.58 -17.93
CA GLU A 270 5.41 -15.21 -18.11
C GLU A 270 6.81 -14.97 -17.53
N ARG A 271 7.61 -16.00 -17.26
CA ARG A 271 9.03 -15.78 -16.87
C ARG A 271 9.94 -15.34 -18.01
N GLN A 272 9.43 -15.14 -19.23
CA GLN A 272 10.26 -14.92 -20.43
C GLN A 272 10.00 -13.64 -21.24
N ALA A 273 9.11 -12.73 -20.86
CA ALA A 273 8.91 -11.52 -21.68
C ALA A 273 8.85 -10.26 -20.82
N VAL A 274 9.99 -9.63 -20.57
CA VAL A 274 10.07 -8.20 -20.28
C VAL A 274 10.28 -7.48 -21.61
N PRO A 275 9.31 -6.78 -22.17
CA PRO A 275 9.55 -5.93 -23.33
C PRO A 275 10.28 -4.66 -22.87
N SER A 276 11.45 -4.41 -23.42
CA SER A 276 12.31 -3.23 -23.19
C SER A 276 11.68 -1.89 -23.63
N SER A 277 10.45 -1.86 -24.13
CA SER A 277 9.82 -0.67 -24.72
C SER A 277 9.06 0.23 -23.72
N ARG A 278 8.87 -0.17 -22.45
CA ARG A 278 8.18 0.66 -21.46
C ARG A 278 9.10 1.56 -20.63
N THR A 279 10.40 1.33 -20.64
CA THR A 279 11.37 2.18 -19.93
C THR A 279 11.36 3.62 -20.44
N ALA A 280 11.11 3.83 -21.74
CA ALA A 280 11.05 5.16 -22.35
C ALA A 280 9.88 6.04 -21.86
N VAL A 281 8.80 5.42 -21.36
CA VAL A 281 7.64 6.16 -20.82
C VAL A 281 7.91 6.66 -19.40
N LEU A 282 8.76 5.98 -18.63
CA LEU A 282 9.13 6.41 -17.27
C LEU A 282 10.03 7.66 -17.30
N GLU A 283 10.85 7.83 -18.34
CA GLU A 283 11.72 9.01 -18.49
C GLU A 283 10.94 10.29 -18.85
N SER A 284 9.78 10.19 -19.48
CA SER A 284 8.95 11.35 -19.82
C SER A 284 8.16 11.94 -18.64
N ILE A 285 8.08 11.24 -17.51
CA ILE A 285 7.26 11.64 -16.34
C ILE A 285 8.08 12.43 -15.30
N GLY A 286 9.42 12.37 -15.37
CA GLY A 286 10.33 13.11 -14.47
C GLY A 286 10.25 14.63 -14.62
N ASN A 287 9.57 15.17 -15.64
CA ASN A 287 9.52 16.59 -15.96
C ASN A 287 8.15 17.26 -15.73
N CYS A 288 7.24 16.66 -14.98
CA CYS A 288 6.01 17.37 -14.61
C CYS A 288 6.29 18.26 -13.40
N ALA A 289 6.37 19.57 -13.64
CA ALA A 289 6.50 20.62 -12.62
C ALA A 289 5.44 20.48 -11.53
N PRO A 290 5.74 20.86 -10.28
CA PRO A 290 4.75 20.87 -9.20
C PRO A 290 3.60 21.78 -9.61
N CYS A 291 2.39 21.25 -9.56
CA CYS A 291 1.17 22.01 -9.79
C CYS A 291 1.08 23.09 -8.70
N GLU A 292 1.23 24.34 -9.08
CA GLU A 292 1.01 25.49 -8.20
C GLU A 292 -0.43 25.44 -7.67
N LEU A 293 -0.57 25.05 -6.42
CA LEU A 293 -1.76 25.23 -5.63
C LEU A 293 -1.58 26.50 -4.78
N HIS A 294 -1.65 27.67 -5.42
CA HIS A 294 -1.90 28.94 -4.73
C HIS A 294 -3.30 29.46 -5.09
N ARG A 295 -4.06 29.60 -4.05
CA ARG A 295 -5.29 30.28 -3.67
C ARG A 295 -6.49 29.41 -3.42
#